data_42ff76c72c14bc744a423d5d1229863d
#
_entry.id   42ff76c72c14bc744a423d5d1229863d
#
_cell.length_a   1.000
_cell.length_b   1.000
_cell.length_c   1.000
_cell.angle_alpha   90.00
_cell.angle_beta   90.00
_cell.angle_gamma   90.00
#
_symmetry.space_group_name_H-M   'P 1'
#
loop_
_entity.id
_entity.type
_entity.pdbx_description
1 polymer ?
#
loop_
_entity_poly.entity_id
_entity_poly.type
_entity_poly.pdbx_seq_one_letter_code
_entity_poly.pdbx_strand_id
1 'polypeptide(L)'
;MSRAVVLLSGGLDSATTLAIARSEGRECHCLTVDYGQRHRAELAASARVAAALGAAAHRVVSIDLAQFGGSALTDRTIAVPETPTPGIPVTYVPARNTIFLSLALAWAEVLGAQDIWFGANAVDYSGYPDCRPEYMRAFEALANLATRAGVEGRRLTLHTPIIDLSKADIIRRGTALGVDYGLTVSCYQPDAQAAACGVCDACRLRRAGFAAAGVPDPTRYARKA
;
A
#
# COMPACT_ATOMS: atom_id res chain seq x y z
N MET A 1 -11.25 16.96 -13.96
CA MET A 1 -10.67 16.23 -12.83
C MET A 1 -9.16 16.42 -12.88
N SER A 2 -8.50 16.69 -11.75
CA SER A 2 -7.04 16.74 -11.68
C SER A 2 -6.48 15.32 -11.62
N ARG A 3 -5.35 15.08 -12.31
CA ARG A 3 -4.67 13.78 -12.30
C ARG A 3 -3.95 13.57 -10.99
N ALA A 4 -3.99 12.34 -10.50
CA ALA A 4 -3.28 11.91 -9.31
C ALA A 4 -2.61 10.55 -9.54
N VAL A 5 -1.42 10.34 -9.01
CA VAL A 5 -0.78 9.02 -8.96
C VAL A 5 -1.12 8.38 -7.62
N VAL A 6 -1.63 7.15 -7.64
CA VAL A 6 -1.96 6.37 -6.44
C VAL A 6 -1.08 5.13 -6.39
N LEU A 7 -0.26 4.99 -5.33
CA LEU A 7 0.46 3.76 -5.07
C LEU A 7 -0.51 2.66 -4.61
N LEU A 8 -0.69 1.63 -5.44
CA LEU A 8 -1.68 0.58 -5.27
C LEU A 8 -1.00 -0.79 -5.15
N SER A 9 -0.90 -1.32 -3.93
CA SER A 9 -0.33 -2.65 -3.68
C SER A 9 -1.32 -3.80 -3.89
N GLY A 10 -2.62 -3.51 -3.89
CA GLY A 10 -3.68 -4.53 -3.87
C GLY A 10 -4.08 -4.98 -2.46
N GLY A 11 -3.49 -4.39 -1.42
CA GLY A 11 -3.88 -4.57 -0.02
C GLY A 11 -5.01 -3.62 0.40
N LEU A 12 -5.57 -3.87 1.58
CA LEU A 12 -6.68 -3.14 2.18
C LEU A 12 -6.44 -1.61 2.24
N ASP A 13 -5.28 -1.20 2.72
CA ASP A 13 -4.93 0.21 2.94
C ASP A 13 -4.84 0.98 1.61
N SER A 14 -4.17 0.43 0.63
CA SER A 14 -4.03 1.06 -0.70
C SER A 14 -5.35 1.10 -1.48
N ALA A 15 -6.21 0.10 -1.32
CA ALA A 15 -7.55 0.09 -1.91
C ALA A 15 -8.43 1.21 -1.30
N THR A 16 -8.38 1.37 0.02
CA THR A 16 -9.09 2.46 0.71
C THR A 16 -8.56 3.82 0.28
N THR A 17 -7.24 3.97 0.16
CA THR A 17 -6.61 5.21 -0.31
C THR A 17 -7.06 5.58 -1.73
N LEU A 18 -7.14 4.61 -2.63
CA LEU A 18 -7.67 4.83 -3.99
C LEU A 18 -9.13 5.28 -3.96
N ALA A 19 -9.97 4.63 -3.13
CA ALA A 19 -11.37 5.01 -3.00
C ALA A 19 -11.54 6.44 -2.46
N ILE A 20 -10.70 6.87 -1.51
CA ILE A 20 -10.69 8.24 -0.98
C ILE A 20 -10.30 9.22 -2.09
N ALA A 21 -9.20 8.99 -2.81
CA ALA A 21 -8.77 9.85 -3.90
C ALA A 21 -9.86 10.01 -4.98
N ARG A 22 -10.54 8.92 -5.32
CA ARG A 22 -11.69 8.91 -6.26
C ARG A 22 -12.86 9.73 -5.72
N SER A 23 -13.20 9.59 -4.45
CA SER A 23 -14.30 10.35 -3.83
C SER A 23 -14.03 11.86 -3.78
N GLU A 24 -12.75 12.26 -3.81
CA GLU A 24 -12.33 13.66 -3.92
C GLU A 24 -12.25 14.17 -5.37
N GLY A 25 -12.75 13.38 -6.33
CA GLY A 25 -12.85 13.80 -7.73
C GLY A 25 -11.53 13.72 -8.50
N ARG A 26 -10.54 12.92 -8.03
CA ARG A 26 -9.27 12.76 -8.73
C ARG A 26 -9.40 11.77 -9.91
N GLU A 27 -8.72 12.06 -11.01
CA GLU A 27 -8.44 11.11 -12.08
C GLU A 27 -7.23 10.26 -11.66
N CYS A 28 -7.51 9.06 -11.11
CA CYS A 28 -6.50 8.23 -10.47
C CYS A 28 -5.74 7.36 -11.47
N HIS A 29 -4.42 7.54 -11.52
CA HIS A 29 -3.45 6.70 -12.23
C HIS A 29 -2.74 5.82 -11.21
N CYS A 30 -3.07 4.53 -11.20
CA CYS A 30 -2.57 3.58 -10.21
C CYS A 30 -1.20 3.02 -10.58
N LEU A 31 -0.25 3.05 -9.65
CA LEU A 31 1.07 2.48 -9.78
C LEU A 31 1.25 1.31 -8.82
N THR A 32 1.52 0.14 -9.35
CA THR A 32 1.90 -1.05 -8.60
C THR A 32 3.37 -1.36 -8.85
N VAL A 33 4.09 -1.76 -7.81
CA VAL A 33 5.49 -2.16 -7.94
C VAL A 33 5.63 -3.66 -7.69
N ASP A 34 6.14 -4.39 -8.70
CA ASP A 34 6.65 -5.74 -8.56
C ASP A 34 8.12 -5.63 -8.12
N TYR A 35 8.41 -5.88 -6.82
CA TYR A 35 9.72 -5.62 -6.24
C TYR A 35 10.49 -6.90 -5.86
N GLY A 36 10.08 -8.05 -6.41
CA GLY A 36 10.64 -9.34 -6.04
C GLY A 36 10.03 -9.93 -4.77
N GLN A 37 8.80 -9.52 -4.41
CA GLN A 37 8.08 -10.07 -3.26
C GLN A 37 7.82 -11.57 -3.40
N ARG A 38 7.74 -12.26 -2.26
CA ARG A 38 7.60 -13.74 -2.17
C ARG A 38 6.45 -14.32 -2.97
N HIS A 39 5.36 -13.56 -3.13
CA HIS A 39 4.17 -14.01 -3.85
C HIS A 39 3.60 -12.91 -4.73
N ARG A 40 2.97 -13.33 -5.82
CA ARG A 40 2.40 -12.40 -6.82
C ARG A 40 0.90 -12.15 -6.64
N ALA A 41 0.29 -12.66 -5.57
CA ALA A 41 -1.15 -12.51 -5.32
C ALA A 41 -1.56 -11.04 -5.19
N GLU A 42 -0.70 -10.19 -4.61
CA GLU A 42 -0.93 -8.75 -4.50
C GLU A 42 -0.99 -8.07 -5.87
N LEU A 43 -0.13 -8.47 -6.82
CA LEU A 43 -0.14 -7.89 -8.18
C LEU A 43 -1.46 -8.16 -8.90
N ALA A 44 -1.98 -9.39 -8.78
CA ALA A 44 -3.27 -9.73 -9.35
C ALA A 44 -4.42 -9.01 -8.62
N ALA A 45 -4.30 -8.82 -7.30
CA ALA A 45 -5.26 -8.06 -6.51
C ALA A 45 -5.28 -6.58 -6.90
N SER A 46 -4.10 -5.95 -7.10
CA SER A 46 -4.04 -4.54 -7.50
C SER A 46 -4.74 -4.27 -8.82
N ALA A 47 -4.61 -5.18 -9.79
CA ALA A 47 -5.31 -5.05 -11.08
C ALA A 47 -6.85 -5.13 -10.91
N ARG A 48 -7.34 -6.07 -10.08
CA ARG A 48 -8.78 -6.18 -9.79
C ARG A 48 -9.31 -4.95 -9.06
N VAL A 49 -8.59 -4.47 -8.05
CA VAL A 49 -8.96 -3.28 -7.27
C VAL A 49 -8.95 -2.03 -8.15
N ALA A 50 -7.93 -1.84 -9.00
CA ALA A 50 -7.87 -0.72 -9.92
C ALA A 50 -9.08 -0.69 -10.87
N ALA A 51 -9.44 -1.83 -11.45
CA ALA A 51 -10.60 -1.96 -12.33
C ALA A 51 -11.92 -1.70 -11.59
N ALA A 52 -12.11 -2.33 -10.41
CA ALA A 52 -13.34 -2.21 -9.63
C ALA A 52 -13.58 -0.77 -9.13
N LEU A 53 -12.53 -0.06 -8.75
CA LEU A 53 -12.61 1.33 -8.29
C LEU A 53 -12.46 2.36 -9.42
N GLY A 54 -12.46 1.94 -10.69
CA GLY A 54 -12.48 2.83 -11.83
C GLY A 54 -11.24 3.72 -11.97
N ALA A 55 -10.05 3.15 -11.79
CA ALA A 55 -8.81 3.85 -12.10
C ALA A 55 -8.73 4.20 -13.59
N ALA A 56 -8.24 5.41 -13.91
CA ALA A 56 -8.06 5.86 -15.28
C ALA A 56 -6.94 5.09 -16.01
N ALA A 57 -5.92 4.67 -15.25
CA ALA A 57 -4.84 3.80 -15.73
C ALA A 57 -4.28 2.96 -14.58
N HIS A 58 -3.75 1.79 -14.90
CA HIS A 58 -2.99 0.97 -13.96
C HIS A 58 -1.69 0.52 -14.63
N ARG A 59 -0.56 0.82 -13.98
CA ARG A 59 0.77 0.39 -14.42
C ARG A 59 1.45 -0.46 -13.36
N VAL A 60 2.15 -1.47 -13.81
CA VAL A 60 3.05 -2.28 -12.98
C VAL A 60 4.48 -1.97 -13.40
N VAL A 61 5.32 -1.56 -12.45
CA VAL A 61 6.75 -1.36 -12.66
C VAL A 61 7.50 -2.46 -11.92
N SER A 62 8.42 -3.12 -12.60
CA SER A 62 9.23 -4.19 -12.02
C SER A 62 10.60 -3.66 -11.63
N ILE A 63 11.00 -3.94 -10.39
CA ILE A 63 12.34 -3.74 -9.84
C ILE A 63 12.68 -5.00 -9.04
N ASP A 64 13.94 -5.26 -8.76
CA ASP A 64 14.31 -6.42 -7.96
C ASP A 64 15.05 -6.00 -6.69
N LEU A 65 14.32 -5.83 -5.59
CA LEU A 65 14.87 -5.54 -4.27
C LEU A 65 15.34 -6.82 -3.56
N ALA A 66 15.03 -8.01 -4.07
CA ALA A 66 15.50 -9.26 -3.50
C ALA A 66 17.02 -9.39 -3.62
N GLN A 67 17.63 -8.71 -4.58
CA GLN A 67 19.10 -8.65 -4.73
C GLN A 67 19.82 -8.07 -3.50
N PHE A 68 19.15 -7.24 -2.70
CA PHE A 68 19.75 -6.65 -1.50
C PHE A 68 19.55 -7.51 -0.25
N GLY A 69 18.60 -8.46 -0.26
CA GLY A 69 18.27 -9.29 0.90
C GLY A 69 17.70 -8.51 2.08
N GLY A 70 17.87 -9.06 3.28
CA GLY A 70 17.59 -8.37 4.55
C GLY A 70 16.11 -8.27 4.96
N SER A 71 15.18 -8.87 4.22
CA SER A 71 13.77 -8.89 4.58
C SER A 71 13.11 -10.24 4.31
N ALA A 72 12.28 -10.69 5.26
CA ALA A 72 11.46 -11.89 5.07
C ALA A 72 10.46 -11.78 3.90
N LEU A 73 10.20 -10.59 3.36
CA LEU A 73 9.31 -10.41 2.21
C LEU A 73 10.02 -10.57 0.87
N THR A 74 11.32 -10.47 0.81
CA THR A 74 12.13 -10.60 -0.42
C THR A 74 13.13 -11.75 -0.35
N ASP A 75 13.56 -12.15 0.85
CA ASP A 75 14.49 -13.26 1.07
C ASP A 75 13.76 -14.50 1.61
N ARG A 76 13.74 -15.57 0.84
CA ARG A 76 13.04 -16.83 1.20
C ARG A 76 13.75 -17.62 2.30
N THR A 77 14.99 -17.31 2.62
CA THR A 77 15.74 -17.96 3.72
C THR A 77 15.29 -17.41 5.09
N ILE A 78 14.69 -16.21 5.12
CA ILE A 78 14.20 -15.59 6.35
C ILE A 78 12.71 -15.96 6.53
N ALA A 79 12.37 -16.61 7.63
CA ALA A 79 10.97 -16.98 7.91
C ALA A 79 10.11 -15.73 8.21
N VAL A 80 8.87 -15.73 7.72
CA VAL A 80 7.87 -14.71 8.11
C VAL A 80 7.36 -15.03 9.52
N PRO A 81 7.49 -14.11 10.51
CA PRO A 81 7.05 -14.37 11.86
C PRO A 81 5.55 -14.64 11.97
N GLU A 82 5.17 -15.59 12.82
CA GLU A 82 3.79 -15.89 13.18
C GLU A 82 3.34 -15.17 14.47
N THR A 83 4.30 -14.61 15.20
CA THR A 83 4.08 -13.85 16.44
C THR A 83 4.66 -12.44 16.32
N PRO A 84 4.11 -11.44 17.04
CA PRO A 84 4.69 -10.11 17.08
C PRO A 84 6.14 -10.11 17.55
N THR A 85 6.99 -9.33 16.89
CA THR A 85 8.38 -9.13 17.32
C THR A 85 8.59 -7.67 17.74
N PRO A 86 9.35 -7.38 18.80
CA PRO A 86 9.63 -6.00 19.20
C PRO A 86 10.57 -5.31 18.19
N GLY A 87 10.44 -4.00 18.07
CA GLY A 87 11.30 -3.18 17.19
C GLY A 87 10.90 -3.23 15.72
N ILE A 88 11.86 -2.97 14.83
CA ILE A 88 11.64 -3.03 13.37
C ILE A 88 11.55 -4.50 12.96
N PRO A 89 10.41 -4.97 12.41
CA PRO A 89 10.23 -6.37 12.10
C PRO A 89 11.05 -6.80 10.89
N VAL A 90 11.42 -8.08 10.84
CA VAL A 90 12.15 -8.69 9.71
C VAL A 90 11.38 -8.65 8.37
N THR A 91 10.11 -8.27 8.39
CA THR A 91 9.29 -8.03 7.19
C THR A 91 9.48 -6.62 6.63
N TYR A 92 10.22 -5.74 7.31
CA TYR A 92 10.62 -4.46 6.74
C TYR A 92 11.55 -4.69 5.55
N VAL A 93 11.19 -4.19 4.39
CA VAL A 93 12.08 -4.15 3.22
C VAL A 93 12.80 -2.81 3.23
N PRO A 94 14.13 -2.78 3.37
CA PRO A 94 14.88 -1.54 3.52
C PRO A 94 14.58 -0.50 2.43
N ALA A 95 14.22 0.71 2.84
CA ALA A 95 13.92 1.87 1.98
C ALA A 95 12.84 1.63 0.89
N ARG A 96 12.02 0.58 1.01
CA ARG A 96 11.05 0.21 -0.02
C ARG A 96 10.09 1.34 -0.37
N ASN A 97 9.51 1.99 0.64
CA ASN A 97 8.55 3.07 0.40
C ASN A 97 9.22 4.31 -0.22
N THR A 98 10.49 4.57 0.09
CA THR A 98 11.28 5.63 -0.58
C THR A 98 11.39 5.36 -2.08
N ILE A 99 11.72 4.13 -2.45
CA ILE A 99 11.84 3.72 -3.87
C ILE A 99 10.48 3.82 -4.56
N PHE A 100 9.40 3.34 -3.92
CA PHE A 100 8.06 3.39 -4.50
C PHE A 100 7.55 4.81 -4.69
N LEU A 101 7.77 5.68 -3.72
CA LEU A 101 7.42 7.09 -3.81
C LEU A 101 8.25 7.80 -4.89
N SER A 102 9.52 7.44 -5.07
CA SER A 102 10.36 7.98 -6.15
C SER A 102 9.85 7.57 -7.54
N LEU A 103 9.39 6.33 -7.72
CA LEU A 103 8.77 5.88 -8.96
C LEU A 103 7.42 6.60 -9.21
N ALA A 104 6.63 6.79 -8.17
CA ALA A 104 5.39 7.56 -8.25
C ALA A 104 5.65 9.01 -8.61
N LEU A 105 6.69 9.62 -8.04
CA LEU A 105 7.12 10.98 -8.33
C LEU A 105 7.51 11.15 -9.80
N ALA A 106 8.33 10.23 -10.33
CA ALA A 106 8.74 10.25 -11.73
C ALA A 106 7.51 10.14 -12.66
N TRP A 107 6.57 9.27 -12.35
CA TRP A 107 5.38 9.14 -13.18
C TRP A 107 4.42 10.33 -13.03
N ALA A 108 4.28 10.90 -11.84
CA ALA A 108 3.50 12.12 -11.61
C ALA A 108 4.03 13.28 -12.46
N GLU A 109 5.35 13.45 -12.52
CA GLU A 109 5.96 14.49 -13.35
C GLU A 109 5.68 14.28 -14.84
N VAL A 110 5.79 13.06 -15.36
CA VAL A 110 5.44 12.71 -16.75
C VAL A 110 3.96 12.98 -17.07
N LEU A 111 3.06 12.71 -16.12
CA LEU A 111 1.62 12.94 -16.27
C LEU A 111 1.22 14.42 -16.10
N GLY A 112 2.11 15.26 -15.56
CA GLY A 112 1.78 16.59 -15.08
C GLY A 112 0.84 16.57 -13.88
N ALA A 113 0.82 15.49 -13.09
CA ALA A 113 0.05 15.36 -11.88
C ALA A 113 0.77 16.04 -10.71
N GLN A 114 0.02 16.74 -9.86
CA GLN A 114 0.54 17.40 -8.67
C GLN A 114 0.21 16.67 -7.37
N ASP A 115 -0.51 15.55 -7.46
CA ASP A 115 -0.98 14.79 -6.31
C ASP A 115 -0.46 13.36 -6.39
N ILE A 116 0.22 12.90 -5.32
CA ILE A 116 0.58 11.50 -5.08
C ILE A 116 -0.19 11.02 -3.86
N TRP A 117 -0.82 9.85 -3.94
CA TRP A 117 -1.60 9.24 -2.87
C TRP A 117 -0.94 7.96 -2.41
N PHE A 118 -0.69 7.87 -1.12
CA PHE A 118 0.01 6.75 -0.51
C PHE A 118 -0.69 6.24 0.75
N GLY A 119 -0.98 4.95 0.79
CA GLY A 119 -1.69 4.28 1.88
C GLY A 119 -0.78 3.90 3.05
N ALA A 120 0.03 4.83 3.55
CA ALA A 120 0.77 4.61 4.79
C ALA A 120 -0.15 4.68 6.00
N ASN A 121 0.08 3.81 7.00
CA ASN A 121 -0.58 3.84 8.29
C ASN A 121 0.45 3.80 9.41
N ALA A 122 0.31 4.69 10.39
CA ALA A 122 1.24 4.82 11.51
C ALA A 122 0.66 4.31 12.84
N VAL A 123 -0.66 4.12 12.94
CA VAL A 123 -1.37 3.79 14.18
C VAL A 123 -1.33 2.30 14.49
N ASP A 124 -1.72 1.47 13.53
CA ASP A 124 -1.70 0.00 13.66
C ASP A 124 -0.36 -0.57 13.15
N TYR A 125 0.65 -0.04 13.65
CA TYR A 125 1.98 -0.01 13.17
C TYR A 125 2.67 -1.36 13.05
N SER A 126 3.32 -1.53 11.93
CA SER A 126 4.22 -2.66 11.66
C SER A 126 5.69 -2.38 11.99
N GLY A 127 6.05 -1.24 12.58
CA GLY A 127 7.44 -0.87 12.89
C GLY A 127 8.25 -0.27 11.72
N TYR A 128 7.62 0.09 10.60
CA TYR A 128 8.37 0.56 9.42
C TYR A 128 8.75 2.04 9.51
N PRO A 129 10.05 2.40 9.51
CA PRO A 129 10.50 3.78 9.63
C PRO A 129 9.94 4.71 8.55
N ASP A 130 9.71 4.16 7.35
CA ASP A 130 9.24 4.84 6.15
C ASP A 130 7.69 4.89 6.02
N CYS A 131 6.98 4.69 7.15
CA CYS A 131 5.53 4.92 7.26
C CYS A 131 5.17 6.07 8.21
N ARG A 132 6.17 6.75 8.80
CA ARG A 132 5.96 7.79 9.81
C ARG A 132 5.57 9.14 9.18
N PRO A 133 4.74 9.96 9.85
CA PRO A 133 4.32 11.27 9.32
C PRO A 133 5.48 12.22 9.01
N GLU A 134 6.53 12.23 9.83
CA GLU A 134 7.72 13.06 9.58
C GLU A 134 8.48 12.63 8.32
N TYR A 135 8.53 11.32 8.03
CA TYR A 135 9.11 10.82 6.79
C TYR A 135 8.31 11.30 5.57
N MET A 136 6.96 11.25 5.63
CA MET A 136 6.10 11.71 4.53
C MET A 136 6.30 13.20 4.25
N ARG A 137 6.38 14.03 5.29
CA ARG A 137 6.68 15.46 5.13
C ARG A 137 8.05 15.72 4.51
N ALA A 138 9.07 14.96 4.94
CA ALA A 138 10.42 15.08 4.39
C ALA A 138 10.46 14.66 2.91
N PHE A 139 9.75 13.59 2.52
CA PHE A 139 9.65 13.17 1.13
C PHE A 139 8.93 14.21 0.26
N GLU A 140 7.83 14.81 0.73
CA GLU A 140 7.14 15.90 0.01
C GLU A 140 8.07 17.10 -0.21
N ALA A 141 8.84 17.48 0.79
CA ALA A 141 9.85 18.55 0.65
C ALA A 141 10.91 18.19 -0.39
N LEU A 142 11.44 16.96 -0.34
CA LEU A 142 12.40 16.44 -1.34
C LEU A 142 11.79 16.47 -2.74
N ALA A 143 10.57 15.99 -2.92
CA ALA A 143 9.89 15.97 -4.22
C ALA A 143 9.79 17.35 -4.84
N ASN A 144 9.49 18.38 -4.06
CA ASN A 144 9.38 19.76 -4.51
C ASN A 144 10.72 20.43 -4.79
N LEU A 145 11.83 19.91 -4.25
CA LEU A 145 13.19 20.36 -4.56
C LEU A 145 13.78 19.64 -5.78
N ALA A 146 13.42 18.38 -5.99
CA ALA A 146 14.07 17.48 -6.93
C ALA A 146 13.41 17.42 -8.31
N THR A 147 12.26 18.06 -8.52
CA THR A 147 11.50 17.96 -9.75
C THR A 147 11.47 19.28 -10.52
N ARG A 148 11.37 19.18 -11.85
CA ARG A 148 11.14 20.36 -12.69
C ARG A 148 9.88 21.12 -12.28
N ALA A 149 8.80 20.39 -12.01
CA ALA A 149 7.55 21.01 -11.59
C ALA A 149 7.71 21.84 -10.32
N GLY A 150 8.42 21.30 -9.32
CA GLY A 150 8.72 22.01 -8.07
C GLY A 150 9.57 23.27 -8.28
N VAL A 151 10.61 23.19 -9.09
CA VAL A 151 11.47 24.34 -9.44
C VAL A 151 10.70 25.42 -10.21
N GLU A 152 9.75 25.02 -11.06
CA GLU A 152 8.87 25.92 -11.79
C GLU A 152 7.68 26.46 -10.95
N GLY A 153 7.62 26.16 -9.65
CA GLY A 153 6.58 26.66 -8.73
C GLY A 153 5.28 25.86 -8.74
N ARG A 154 5.20 24.74 -9.46
CA ARG A 154 4.06 23.81 -9.45
C ARG A 154 4.28 22.74 -8.37
N ARG A 155 3.78 23.03 -7.19
CA ARG A 155 4.00 22.15 -6.02
C ARG A 155 3.29 20.83 -6.14
N LEU A 156 4.01 19.76 -5.80
CA LEU A 156 3.47 18.44 -5.59
C LEU A 156 3.04 18.28 -4.12
N THR A 157 1.91 17.61 -3.91
CA THR A 157 1.40 17.23 -2.58
C THR A 157 1.40 15.72 -2.43
N LEU A 158 1.91 15.23 -1.30
CA LEU A 158 1.86 13.82 -0.91
C LEU A 158 0.69 13.61 0.07
N HIS A 159 -0.36 12.97 -0.39
CA HIS A 159 -1.54 12.66 0.40
C HIS A 159 -1.38 11.30 1.09
N THR A 160 -1.56 11.29 2.41
CA THR A 160 -1.55 10.08 3.25
C THR A 160 -2.83 9.99 4.09
N PRO A 161 -4.01 9.78 3.45
CA PRO A 161 -5.32 10.04 4.07
C PRO A 161 -5.69 9.08 5.20
N ILE A 162 -4.92 8.02 5.40
CA ILE A 162 -5.18 6.98 6.40
C ILE A 162 -4.07 6.88 7.46
N ILE A 163 -3.13 7.84 7.47
CA ILE A 163 -1.90 7.72 8.26
C ILE A 163 -2.18 7.67 9.76
N ASP A 164 -3.18 8.41 10.23
CA ASP A 164 -3.57 8.52 11.64
C ASP A 164 -4.84 7.71 11.98
N LEU A 165 -5.34 6.88 11.06
CA LEU A 165 -6.54 6.09 11.26
C LEU A 165 -6.22 4.72 11.87
N SER A 166 -7.07 4.23 12.77
CA SER A 166 -7.05 2.82 13.16
C SER A 166 -7.45 1.90 12.00
N LYS A 167 -7.07 0.63 12.04
CA LYS A 167 -7.47 -0.35 11.02
C LYS A 167 -8.99 -0.45 10.90
N ALA A 168 -9.69 -0.33 12.02
CA ALA A 168 -11.15 -0.32 12.05
C ALA A 168 -11.72 0.89 11.29
N ASP A 169 -11.15 2.08 11.48
CA ASP A 169 -11.63 3.29 10.81
C ASP A 169 -11.31 3.29 9.32
N ILE A 170 -10.15 2.74 8.93
CA ILE A 170 -9.82 2.50 7.52
C ILE A 170 -10.88 1.61 6.86
N ILE A 171 -11.25 0.50 7.53
CA ILE A 171 -12.25 -0.44 7.02
C ILE A 171 -13.63 0.21 6.93
N ARG A 172 -14.08 0.91 7.98
CA ARG A 172 -15.37 1.63 7.95
C ARG A 172 -15.41 2.64 6.81
N ARG A 173 -14.35 3.43 6.65
CA ARG A 173 -14.25 4.45 5.60
C ARG A 173 -14.27 3.82 4.21
N GLY A 174 -13.48 2.78 3.97
CA GLY A 174 -13.48 2.10 2.67
C GLY A 174 -14.81 1.41 2.37
N THR A 175 -15.45 0.77 3.35
CA THR A 175 -16.79 0.18 3.20
C THR A 175 -17.82 1.25 2.82
N ALA A 176 -17.81 2.41 3.48
CA ALA A 176 -18.68 3.53 3.14
C ALA A 176 -18.43 4.09 1.73
N LEU A 177 -17.22 3.94 1.20
CA LEU A 177 -16.85 4.33 -0.16
C LEU A 177 -17.02 3.20 -1.19
N GLY A 178 -17.60 2.07 -0.80
CA GLY A 178 -17.89 0.94 -1.70
C GLY A 178 -16.69 0.05 -2.03
N VAL A 179 -15.64 0.05 -1.21
CA VAL A 179 -14.50 -0.86 -1.41
C VAL A 179 -14.93 -2.30 -1.15
N ASP A 180 -14.81 -3.16 -2.16
CA ASP A 180 -14.92 -4.61 -1.99
C ASP A 180 -13.57 -5.18 -1.50
N TYR A 181 -13.48 -5.39 -0.19
CA TYR A 181 -12.28 -5.95 0.42
C TYR A 181 -12.05 -7.43 0.09
N GLY A 182 -13.01 -8.13 -0.50
CA GLY A 182 -12.83 -9.47 -1.04
C GLY A 182 -11.86 -9.52 -2.22
N LEU A 183 -11.67 -8.39 -2.91
CA LEU A 183 -10.69 -8.25 -4.00
C LEU A 183 -9.26 -8.06 -3.52
N THR A 184 -9.05 -7.71 -2.23
CA THR A 184 -7.75 -7.32 -1.68
C THR A 184 -7.01 -8.50 -1.06
N VAL A 185 -5.66 -8.44 -1.12
CA VAL A 185 -4.76 -9.41 -0.48
C VAL A 185 -3.81 -8.66 0.44
N SER A 186 -3.81 -9.02 1.74
CA SER A 186 -2.91 -8.42 2.74
C SER A 186 -1.90 -9.42 3.30
N CYS A 187 -2.10 -10.72 3.07
CA CYS A 187 -1.29 -11.79 3.64
C CYS A 187 0.14 -11.78 3.07
N TYR A 188 1.15 -11.91 3.96
CA TYR A 188 2.56 -11.98 3.55
C TYR A 188 2.96 -13.34 2.95
N GLN A 189 2.17 -14.39 3.19
CA GLN A 189 2.43 -15.75 2.71
C GLN A 189 1.11 -16.48 2.40
N PRO A 190 0.34 -16.01 1.39
CA PRO A 190 -0.84 -16.73 0.95
C PRO A 190 -0.46 -18.06 0.34
N ASP A 191 -1.38 -19.02 0.34
CA ASP A 191 -1.18 -20.31 -0.35
C ASP A 191 -1.26 -20.17 -1.88
N ALA A 192 -1.07 -21.29 -2.59
CA ALA A 192 -1.11 -21.32 -4.06
C ALA A 192 -2.48 -20.92 -4.65
N GLN A 193 -3.55 -20.98 -3.86
CA GLN A 193 -4.90 -20.57 -4.22
C GLN A 193 -5.23 -19.15 -3.73
N ALA A 194 -4.21 -18.38 -3.28
CA ALA A 194 -4.29 -17.05 -2.72
C ALA A 194 -5.14 -16.96 -1.43
N ALA A 195 -5.34 -18.06 -0.71
CA ALA A 195 -5.94 -18.01 0.62
C ALA A 195 -4.93 -17.50 1.66
N ALA A 196 -5.38 -16.63 2.54
CA ALA A 196 -4.53 -15.99 3.54
C ALA A 196 -4.12 -16.98 4.64
N CYS A 197 -2.88 -16.94 5.12
CA CYS A 197 -2.36 -17.87 6.14
C CYS A 197 -3.06 -17.74 7.50
N GLY A 198 -3.63 -16.56 7.80
CA GLY A 198 -4.36 -16.28 9.05
C GLY A 198 -3.47 -16.01 10.27
N VAL A 199 -2.15 -16.15 10.17
CA VAL A 199 -1.22 -16.10 11.33
C VAL A 199 -0.19 -14.97 11.26
N CYS A 200 0.22 -14.51 10.08
CA CYS A 200 1.16 -13.40 9.96
C CYS A 200 0.56 -12.08 10.48
N ASP A 201 1.42 -11.08 10.75
CA ASP A 201 1.00 -9.77 11.28
C ASP A 201 -0.10 -9.12 10.45
N ALA A 202 0.05 -9.11 9.13
CA ALA A 202 -0.96 -8.53 8.25
C ALA A 202 -2.32 -9.23 8.37
N CYS A 203 -2.35 -10.55 8.53
CA CYS A 203 -3.60 -11.29 8.75
C CYS A 203 -4.21 -11.00 10.13
N ARG A 204 -3.38 -10.90 11.18
CA ARG A 204 -3.87 -10.58 12.53
C ARG A 204 -4.45 -9.17 12.60
N LEU A 205 -3.72 -8.18 12.09
CA LEU A 205 -4.19 -6.78 12.03
C LEU A 205 -5.47 -6.65 11.21
N ARG A 206 -5.55 -7.35 10.07
CA ARG A 206 -6.76 -7.36 9.24
C ARG A 206 -7.96 -7.91 10.01
N ARG A 207 -7.85 -9.10 10.59
CA ARG A 207 -8.94 -9.72 11.38
C ARG A 207 -9.40 -8.85 12.54
N ALA A 208 -8.44 -8.34 13.31
CA ALA A 208 -8.73 -7.44 14.43
C ALA A 208 -9.43 -6.16 13.96
N GLY A 209 -8.98 -5.60 12.86
CA GLY A 209 -9.58 -4.41 12.25
C GLY A 209 -11.02 -4.63 11.81
N PHE A 210 -11.33 -5.74 11.10
CA PHE A 210 -12.71 -6.08 10.70
C PHE A 210 -13.62 -6.32 11.90
N ALA A 211 -13.13 -7.06 12.91
CA ALA A 211 -13.88 -7.30 14.15
C ALA A 211 -14.20 -5.99 14.88
N ALA A 212 -13.22 -5.10 15.04
CA ALA A 212 -13.39 -3.79 15.68
C ALA A 212 -14.24 -2.81 14.83
N ALA A 213 -14.25 -2.97 13.51
CA ALA A 213 -15.11 -2.20 12.62
C ALA A 213 -16.57 -2.63 12.67
N GLY A 214 -16.87 -3.85 13.14
CA GLY A 214 -18.20 -4.47 13.06
C GLY A 214 -18.58 -4.88 11.63
N VAL A 215 -17.59 -5.09 10.75
CA VAL A 215 -17.78 -5.47 9.34
C VAL A 215 -17.31 -6.93 9.15
N PRO A 216 -18.07 -7.80 8.47
CA PRO A 216 -17.59 -9.14 8.14
C PRO A 216 -16.32 -9.11 7.30
N ASP A 217 -15.28 -9.88 7.68
CA ASP A 217 -14.07 -10.01 6.88
C ASP A 217 -14.30 -10.98 5.70
N PRO A 218 -14.25 -10.50 4.45
CA PRO A 218 -14.51 -11.35 3.28
C PRO A 218 -13.29 -12.21 2.89
N THR A 219 -12.20 -12.16 3.65
CA THR A 219 -10.96 -12.87 3.33
C THR A 219 -11.12 -14.37 3.44
N ARG A 220 -10.74 -15.08 2.37
CA ARG A 220 -10.60 -16.54 2.44
C ARG A 220 -9.31 -16.89 3.16
N TYR A 221 -9.42 -17.50 4.32
CA TYR A 221 -8.28 -18.03 5.06
C TYR A 221 -8.04 -19.51 4.73
N ALA A 222 -6.77 -19.90 4.63
CA ALA A 222 -6.41 -21.31 4.49
C ALA A 222 -6.91 -22.09 5.71
N ARG A 223 -7.48 -23.29 5.49
CA ARG A 223 -7.80 -24.20 6.61
C ARG A 223 -6.48 -24.67 7.21
N LYS A 224 -6.29 -24.50 8.53
CA LYS A 224 -5.22 -25.23 9.22
C LYS A 224 -5.53 -26.72 9.05
N ALA A 225 -4.58 -27.46 8.46
CA ALA A 225 -4.61 -28.91 8.48
C ALA A 225 -4.48 -29.41 9.93
#